data_13385b8de948a93379540a2001926a56
#
_entry.id   13385b8de948a93379540a2001926a56
#
_cell.length_a   1.000
_cell.length_b   1.000
_cell.length_c   1.000
_cell.angle_alpha   90.00
_cell.angle_beta   90.00
_cell.angle_gamma   90.00
#
_symmetry.space_group_name_H-M   'P 1'
#
loop_
_entity.id
_entity.type
_entity.pdbx_description
1 polymer ?
#
loop_
_entity_poly.entity_id
_entity_poly.type
_entity_poly.pdbx_seq_one_letter_code
_entity_poly.pdbx_strand_id
1 'polypeptide(L)'
;MSSNRTLLVVHHTPSPATRELLEAVLAGARDPDIDGVDVVVRPALAATLPDVLDADGYLFGTTANFGYMSGALKYFFDSIYYPSLDHVAGRPYGLWVHGNSDTAGAASAVDRIVAGLELIKSSDALEVTSPIDADVRARAYELGGTLAALLMG
;
A
#
# COMPACT_ATOMS: atom_id res chain seq x y z
N MET A 1 7.71 10.97 -25.80
CA MET A 1 8.18 10.44 -24.52
C MET A 1 7.01 9.97 -23.68
N SER A 2 6.96 8.71 -23.36
CA SER A 2 5.89 8.24 -22.52
C SER A 2 6.15 8.68 -21.10
N SER A 3 5.17 9.30 -20.47
CA SER A 3 5.20 9.56 -19.04
C SER A 3 4.42 8.45 -18.36
N ASN A 4 5.13 7.47 -17.84
CA ASN A 4 4.51 6.44 -17.04
C ASN A 4 3.99 7.06 -15.74
N ARG A 5 2.87 6.50 -15.25
CA ARG A 5 2.40 6.79 -13.90
C ARG A 5 3.16 5.93 -12.91
N THR A 6 3.26 6.38 -11.68
CA THR A 6 4.01 5.69 -10.64
C THR A 6 3.08 5.21 -9.53
N LEU A 7 3.15 3.93 -9.22
CA LEU A 7 2.51 3.33 -8.05
C LEU A 7 3.58 3.13 -6.98
N LEU A 8 3.45 3.79 -5.86
CA LEU A 8 4.36 3.64 -4.73
C LEU A 8 3.80 2.60 -3.76
N VAL A 9 4.61 1.58 -3.47
CA VAL A 9 4.28 0.54 -2.50
C VAL A 9 5.16 0.76 -1.28
N VAL A 10 4.55 1.13 -0.16
CA VAL A 10 5.22 1.34 1.13
C VAL A 10 4.80 0.22 2.06
N HIS A 11 5.78 -0.53 2.58
CA HIS A 11 5.48 -1.75 3.30
C HIS A 11 6.33 -1.96 4.54
N HIS A 12 5.80 -2.74 5.46
CA HIS A 12 6.54 -3.31 6.58
C HIS A 12 6.33 -4.83 6.55
N THR A 13 7.38 -5.57 6.21
CA THR A 13 7.32 -7.02 5.98
C THR A 13 8.39 -7.74 6.80
N PRO A 14 8.16 -7.90 8.12
CA PRO A 14 9.20 -8.41 9.03
C PRO A 14 9.31 -9.92 9.07
N SER A 15 8.49 -10.69 8.34
CA SER A 15 8.42 -12.14 8.44
C SER A 15 8.30 -12.80 7.07
N PRO A 16 8.57 -14.13 6.96
CA PRO A 16 8.34 -14.85 5.71
C PRO A 16 6.90 -14.74 5.19
N ALA A 17 5.90 -14.82 6.07
CA ALA A 17 4.49 -14.70 5.68
C ALA A 17 4.18 -13.32 5.10
N THR A 18 4.62 -12.25 5.75
CA THR A 18 4.39 -10.89 5.25
C THR A 18 5.14 -10.64 3.95
N ARG A 19 6.32 -11.24 3.77
CA ARG A 19 7.06 -11.15 2.53
C ARG A 19 6.32 -11.85 1.39
N GLU A 20 5.77 -13.03 1.63
CA GLU A 20 4.99 -13.76 0.64
C GLU A 20 3.78 -12.94 0.19
N LEU A 21 3.12 -12.27 1.12
CA LEU A 21 1.99 -11.42 0.85
C LEU A 21 2.40 -10.20 -0.02
N LEU A 22 3.51 -9.56 0.32
CA LEU A 22 4.05 -8.46 -0.48
C LEU A 22 4.35 -8.91 -1.91
N GLU A 23 5.00 -10.06 -2.07
CA GLU A 23 5.35 -10.59 -3.39
C GLU A 23 4.10 -10.83 -4.26
N ALA A 24 3.01 -11.31 -3.66
CA ALA A 24 1.76 -11.51 -4.38
C ALA A 24 1.14 -10.17 -4.81
N VAL A 25 1.15 -9.15 -3.95
CA VAL A 25 0.69 -7.81 -4.29
C VAL A 25 1.51 -7.24 -5.45
N LEU A 26 2.84 -7.36 -5.38
CA LEU A 26 3.72 -6.85 -6.42
C LEU A 26 3.54 -7.59 -7.75
N ALA A 27 3.32 -8.90 -7.71
CA ALA A 27 3.05 -9.67 -8.92
C ALA A 27 1.80 -9.14 -9.63
N GLY A 28 0.76 -8.81 -8.88
CA GLY A 28 -0.45 -8.23 -9.44
C GLY A 28 -0.23 -6.83 -10.00
N ALA A 29 0.49 -6.00 -9.26
CA ALA A 29 0.80 -4.64 -9.71
C ALA A 29 1.65 -4.64 -10.99
N ARG A 30 2.45 -5.68 -11.18
CA ARG A 30 3.33 -5.86 -12.33
C ARG A 30 2.77 -6.84 -13.37
N ASP A 31 1.45 -7.06 -13.36
CA ASP A 31 0.83 -7.92 -14.35
C ASP A 31 1.20 -7.46 -15.76
N PRO A 32 1.57 -8.39 -16.67
CA PRO A 32 2.00 -8.02 -18.02
C PRO A 32 0.98 -7.25 -18.84
N ASP A 33 -0.31 -7.37 -18.51
CA ASP A 33 -1.37 -6.64 -19.21
C ASP A 33 -1.51 -5.19 -18.75
N ILE A 34 -0.78 -4.78 -17.70
CA ILE A 34 -0.80 -3.41 -17.19
C ILE A 34 0.37 -2.65 -17.80
N ASP A 35 0.07 -1.70 -18.68
CA ASP A 35 1.06 -0.88 -19.37
C ASP A 35 1.13 0.52 -18.78
N GLY A 36 2.33 1.12 -18.86
CA GLY A 36 2.50 2.53 -18.54
C GLY A 36 2.50 2.85 -17.04
N VAL A 37 2.75 1.85 -16.21
CA VAL A 37 2.81 2.03 -14.76
C VAL A 37 4.14 1.52 -14.22
N ASP A 38 4.88 2.39 -13.56
CA ASP A 38 6.10 2.01 -12.84
C ASP A 38 5.75 1.70 -11.39
N VAL A 39 6.23 0.58 -10.88
CA VAL A 39 6.00 0.17 -9.49
C VAL A 39 7.27 0.43 -8.69
N VAL A 40 7.20 1.37 -7.76
CA VAL A 40 8.31 1.72 -6.87
C VAL A 40 8.02 1.13 -5.50
N VAL A 41 8.93 0.32 -4.98
CA VAL A 41 8.75 -0.40 -3.72
C VAL A 41 9.72 0.13 -2.68
N ARG A 42 9.20 0.53 -1.52
CA ARG A 42 10.03 1.04 -0.43
C ARG A 42 9.61 0.43 0.91
N PRO A 43 10.54 -0.10 1.69
CA PRO A 43 10.25 -0.35 3.11
C PRO A 43 9.84 0.95 3.78
N ALA A 44 8.93 0.87 4.75
CA ALA A 44 8.37 2.08 5.38
C ALA A 44 9.44 3.00 5.97
N LEU A 45 10.51 2.44 6.55
CA LEU A 45 11.58 3.26 7.12
C LEU A 45 12.52 3.86 6.08
N ALA A 46 12.44 3.43 4.82
CA ALA A 46 13.28 3.93 3.73
C ALA A 46 12.53 4.81 2.73
N ALA A 47 11.20 4.87 2.81
CA ALA A 47 10.40 5.69 1.92
C ALA A 47 10.60 7.17 2.26
N THR A 48 10.67 8.00 1.22
CA THR A 48 11.01 9.42 1.36
C THR A 48 9.87 10.32 0.89
N LEU A 49 9.94 11.59 1.23
CA LEU A 49 8.98 12.59 0.74
C LEU A 49 8.96 12.68 -0.79
N PRO A 50 10.11 12.71 -1.50
CA PRO A 50 10.07 12.68 -2.95
C PRO A 50 9.35 11.45 -3.52
N ASP A 51 9.53 10.27 -2.91
CA ASP A 51 8.79 9.08 -3.33
C ASP A 51 7.28 9.33 -3.29
N VAL A 52 6.80 9.94 -2.22
CA VAL A 52 5.38 10.23 -2.02
C VAL A 52 4.87 11.27 -3.02
N LEU A 53 5.60 12.36 -3.20
CA LEU A 53 5.17 13.45 -4.08
C LEU A 53 5.18 13.05 -5.55
N ASP A 54 6.11 12.17 -5.94
CA ASP A 54 6.26 11.74 -7.33
C ASP A 54 5.27 10.64 -7.73
N ALA A 55 4.64 9.98 -6.76
CA ALA A 55 3.73 8.88 -7.03
C ALA A 55 2.34 9.38 -7.43
N ASP A 56 1.67 8.62 -8.28
CA ASP A 56 0.30 8.91 -8.72
C ASP A 56 -0.74 8.08 -7.94
N GLY A 57 -0.30 7.03 -7.27
CA GLY A 57 -1.13 6.18 -6.43
C GLY A 57 -0.28 5.42 -5.44
N TYR A 58 -0.94 4.81 -4.45
CA TYR A 58 -0.25 4.20 -3.31
C TYR A 58 -0.84 2.85 -2.94
N LEU A 59 0.05 1.95 -2.48
CA LEU A 59 -0.31 0.74 -1.75
C LEU A 59 0.45 0.75 -0.44
N PHE A 60 -0.27 0.57 0.66
CA PHE A 60 0.32 0.50 1.99
C PHE A 60 0.18 -0.91 2.55
N GLY A 61 1.28 -1.48 3.03
CA GLY A 61 1.27 -2.80 3.65
C GLY A 61 1.80 -2.75 5.06
N THR A 62 1.07 -3.31 6.01
CA THR A 62 1.43 -3.27 7.42
C THR A 62 1.07 -4.56 8.14
N THR A 63 1.73 -4.78 9.26
CA THR A 63 1.27 -5.72 10.26
C THR A 63 0.28 -5.02 11.19
N ALA A 64 -0.59 -5.82 11.82
CA ALA A 64 -1.45 -5.33 12.91
C ALA A 64 -0.71 -5.59 14.24
N ASN A 65 -0.35 -4.52 14.91
CA ASN A 65 0.36 -4.55 16.19
C ASN A 65 -0.49 -3.86 17.25
N PHE A 66 -0.96 -4.62 18.23
CA PHE A 66 -1.79 -4.08 19.32
C PHE A 66 -3.02 -3.31 18.80
N GLY A 67 -3.66 -3.81 17.74
CA GLY A 67 -4.83 -3.16 17.15
C GLY A 67 -4.53 -1.89 16.37
N TYR A 68 -3.27 -1.69 15.98
CA TYR A 68 -2.81 -0.51 15.25
C TYR A 68 -1.84 -0.92 14.14
N MET A 69 -1.48 0.01 13.26
CA MET A 69 -0.46 -0.23 12.24
C MET A 69 0.92 -0.42 12.87
N SER A 70 1.87 -0.94 12.10
CA SER A 70 3.26 -1.08 12.57
C SER A 70 3.86 0.29 12.89
N GLY A 71 4.79 0.31 13.85
CA GLY A 71 5.52 1.52 14.18
C GLY A 71 6.30 2.07 13.00
N ALA A 72 6.83 1.18 12.13
CA ALA A 72 7.54 1.58 10.94
C ALA A 72 6.64 2.38 9.97
N LEU A 73 5.42 1.90 9.73
CA LEU A 73 4.49 2.61 8.86
C LEU A 73 4.02 3.92 9.50
N LYS A 74 3.77 3.93 10.80
CA LYS A 74 3.40 5.16 11.51
C LYS A 74 4.52 6.20 11.44
N TYR A 75 5.76 5.79 11.58
CA TYR A 75 6.93 6.67 11.41
C TYR A 75 6.95 7.28 10.01
N PHE A 76 6.70 6.46 8.99
CA PHE A 76 6.62 6.95 7.61
C PHE A 76 5.55 8.05 7.50
N PHE A 77 4.34 7.80 7.98
CA PHE A 77 3.27 8.80 7.91
C PHE A 77 3.63 10.07 8.70
N ASP A 78 4.21 9.93 9.89
CA ASP A 78 4.64 11.11 10.67
C ASP A 78 5.67 11.95 9.91
N SER A 79 6.52 11.29 9.11
CA SER A 79 7.60 11.96 8.37
C SER A 79 7.08 12.74 7.17
N ILE A 80 6.01 12.25 6.51
CA ILE A 80 5.56 12.81 5.22
C ILE A 80 4.24 13.58 5.31
N TYR A 81 3.52 13.48 6.41
CA TYR A 81 2.14 13.94 6.47
C TYR A 81 2.02 15.44 6.17
N TYR A 82 2.66 16.29 6.97
CA TYR A 82 2.52 17.73 6.80
C TYR A 82 3.13 18.23 5.48
N PRO A 83 4.34 17.77 5.07
CA PRO A 83 4.89 18.20 3.80
C PRO A 83 4.08 17.76 2.58
N SER A 84 3.26 16.71 2.71
CA SER A 84 2.43 16.19 1.60
C SER A 84 1.06 16.85 1.51
N LEU A 85 0.61 17.53 2.57
CA LEU A 85 -0.71 18.17 2.57
C LEU A 85 -0.86 19.09 1.35
N ASP A 86 -2.02 19.03 0.72
CA ASP A 86 -2.37 19.82 -0.47
C ASP A 86 -1.61 19.44 -1.76
N HIS A 87 -0.73 18.44 -1.69
CA HIS A 87 0.03 18.00 -2.87
C HIS A 87 -0.43 16.65 -3.43
N VAL A 88 -1.08 15.81 -2.62
CA VAL A 88 -1.43 14.44 -3.00
C VAL A 88 -2.94 14.19 -3.02
N ALA A 89 -3.74 15.19 -2.77
CA ALA A 89 -5.20 15.07 -2.73
C ALA A 89 -5.76 14.41 -4.00
N GLY A 90 -6.70 13.49 -3.83
CA GLY A 90 -7.36 12.80 -4.93
C GLY A 90 -6.63 11.59 -5.49
N ARG A 91 -5.41 11.31 -5.04
CA ARG A 91 -4.67 10.14 -5.51
C ARG A 91 -5.23 8.87 -4.89
N PRO A 92 -5.33 7.77 -5.66
CA PRO A 92 -5.91 6.52 -5.17
C PRO A 92 -4.95 5.78 -4.23
N TYR A 93 -5.50 5.01 -3.28
CA TYR A 93 -4.72 4.10 -2.46
C TYR A 93 -5.46 2.80 -2.19
N GLY A 94 -4.68 1.79 -1.87
CA GLY A 94 -5.12 0.51 -1.33
C GLY A 94 -4.26 0.12 -0.14
N LEU A 95 -4.70 -0.90 0.59
CA LEU A 95 -4.10 -1.28 1.88
C LEU A 95 -4.21 -2.79 2.07
N TRP A 96 -3.16 -3.40 2.58
CA TRP A 96 -3.23 -4.77 3.11
C TRP A 96 -2.65 -4.82 4.52
N VAL A 97 -3.24 -5.68 5.35
CA VAL A 97 -2.87 -5.86 6.75
C VAL A 97 -2.73 -7.34 7.04
N HIS A 98 -1.68 -7.71 7.74
CA HIS A 98 -1.46 -9.06 8.24
C HIS A 98 -1.30 -9.05 9.75
N GLY A 99 -2.00 -9.94 10.44
CA GLY A 99 -1.88 -10.03 11.89
C GLY A 99 -2.63 -11.21 12.45
N ASN A 100 -2.45 -11.47 13.76
CA ASN A 100 -3.16 -12.54 14.46
C ASN A 100 -4.58 -12.13 14.84
N SER A 101 -4.79 -10.85 15.09
CA SER A 101 -6.08 -10.30 15.52
C SER A 101 -6.11 -8.79 15.27
N ASP A 102 -7.32 -8.23 15.30
CA ASP A 102 -7.58 -6.79 15.18
C ASP A 102 -6.90 -6.14 13.98
N THR A 103 -6.94 -6.81 12.85
CA THR A 103 -6.50 -6.24 11.58
C THR A 103 -7.37 -5.05 11.19
N ALA A 104 -8.64 -5.06 11.61
CA ALA A 104 -9.57 -3.93 11.38
C ALA A 104 -9.09 -2.66 12.08
N GLY A 105 -8.53 -2.76 13.29
CA GLY A 105 -7.96 -1.61 13.99
C GLY A 105 -6.79 -0.99 13.25
N ALA A 106 -5.90 -1.85 12.72
CA ALA A 106 -4.77 -1.38 11.92
C ALA A 106 -5.25 -0.72 10.62
N ALA A 107 -6.21 -1.32 9.93
CA ALA A 107 -6.77 -0.75 8.70
C ALA A 107 -7.43 0.61 8.97
N SER A 108 -8.23 0.72 10.03
CA SER A 108 -8.87 1.99 10.41
C SER A 108 -7.85 3.07 10.74
N ALA A 109 -6.74 2.70 11.39
CA ALA A 109 -5.68 3.65 11.73
C ALA A 109 -5.04 4.25 10.47
N VAL A 110 -4.74 3.41 9.47
CA VAL A 110 -4.21 3.89 8.18
C VAL A 110 -5.24 4.76 7.47
N ASP A 111 -6.48 4.26 7.35
CA ASP A 111 -7.55 5.00 6.66
C ASP A 111 -7.73 6.41 7.24
N ARG A 112 -7.65 6.54 8.55
CA ARG A 112 -7.81 7.83 9.23
C ARG A 112 -6.72 8.82 8.85
N ILE A 113 -5.47 8.36 8.80
CA ILE A 113 -4.33 9.23 8.45
C ILE A 113 -4.43 9.68 7.00
N VAL A 114 -4.65 8.74 6.08
CA VAL A 114 -4.67 9.08 4.65
C VAL A 114 -5.92 9.84 4.25
N ALA A 115 -7.01 9.73 5.00
CA ALA A 115 -8.17 10.60 4.81
C ALA A 115 -7.81 12.07 5.05
N GLY A 116 -6.93 12.35 6.02
CA GLY A 116 -6.41 13.69 6.23
C GLY A 116 -5.58 14.21 5.06
N LEU A 117 -4.90 13.31 4.34
CA LEU A 117 -4.20 13.64 3.10
C LEU A 117 -5.13 13.73 1.89
N GLU A 118 -6.41 13.42 2.06
CA GLU A 118 -7.42 13.39 1.01
C GLU A 118 -7.13 12.37 -0.09
N LEU A 119 -6.46 11.26 0.25
CA LEU A 119 -6.33 10.13 -0.67
C LEU A 119 -7.68 9.44 -0.84
N ILE A 120 -7.89 8.84 -2.00
CA ILE A 120 -9.16 8.17 -2.33
C ILE A 120 -9.01 6.67 -2.18
N LYS A 121 -9.76 6.07 -1.26
CA LYS A 121 -9.76 4.63 -1.06
C LYS A 121 -10.33 3.96 -2.31
N SER A 122 -9.51 3.16 -2.98
CA SER A 122 -9.83 2.62 -4.31
C SER A 122 -9.98 1.11 -4.34
N SER A 123 -9.89 0.46 -3.19
CA SER A 123 -10.14 -0.96 -2.98
C SER A 123 -10.43 -1.19 -1.51
N ASP A 124 -11.21 -2.23 -1.20
CA ASP A 124 -11.36 -2.67 0.18
C ASP A 124 -10.01 -3.10 0.74
N ALA A 125 -9.78 -2.86 2.02
CA ALA A 125 -8.57 -3.33 2.68
C ALA A 125 -8.52 -4.86 2.63
N LEU A 126 -7.38 -5.42 2.27
CA LEU A 126 -7.13 -6.84 2.39
C LEU A 126 -6.63 -7.13 3.80
N GLU A 127 -7.45 -7.81 4.59
CA GLU A 127 -7.12 -8.14 5.98
C GLU A 127 -6.88 -9.65 6.09
N VAL A 128 -5.68 -10.04 6.52
CA VAL A 128 -5.26 -11.43 6.54
C VAL A 128 -4.88 -11.83 7.96
N THR A 129 -5.65 -12.78 8.52
CA THR A 129 -5.39 -13.37 9.84
C THR A 129 -5.09 -14.87 9.75
N SER A 130 -5.09 -15.41 8.55
CA SER A 130 -4.87 -16.83 8.26
C SER A 130 -3.51 -17.04 7.61
N PRO A 131 -3.05 -18.30 7.48
CA PRO A 131 -1.89 -18.59 6.64
C PRO A 131 -2.08 -18.09 5.21
N ILE A 132 -0.98 -17.82 4.55
CA ILE A 132 -1.01 -17.33 3.17
C ILE A 132 -1.22 -18.54 2.25
N ASP A 133 -2.46 -18.80 1.91
CA ASP A 133 -2.84 -19.86 0.98
C ASP A 133 -3.09 -19.30 -0.44
N ALA A 134 -3.55 -20.17 -1.34
CA ALA A 134 -3.80 -19.78 -2.73
C ALA A 134 -4.86 -18.69 -2.85
N ASP A 135 -5.89 -18.73 -2.03
CA ASP A 135 -6.97 -17.73 -2.04
C ASP A 135 -6.44 -16.36 -1.58
N VAL A 136 -5.66 -16.33 -0.50
CA VAL A 136 -5.05 -15.09 -0.01
C VAL A 136 -4.10 -14.50 -1.06
N ARG A 137 -3.26 -15.36 -1.68
CA ARG A 137 -2.36 -14.89 -2.75
C ARG A 137 -3.13 -14.31 -3.92
N ALA A 138 -4.24 -14.94 -4.30
CA ALA A 138 -5.07 -14.43 -5.40
C ALA A 138 -5.67 -13.06 -5.06
N ARG A 139 -6.13 -12.87 -3.82
CA ARG A 139 -6.68 -11.58 -3.39
C ARG A 139 -5.61 -10.50 -3.30
N ALA A 140 -4.41 -10.85 -2.87
CA ALA A 140 -3.28 -9.92 -2.84
C ALA A 140 -2.88 -9.50 -4.26
N TYR A 141 -2.84 -10.45 -5.19
CA TYR A 141 -2.59 -10.19 -6.60
C TYR A 141 -3.63 -9.22 -7.15
N GLU A 142 -4.91 -9.48 -6.88
CA GLU A 142 -6.00 -8.62 -7.33
C GLU A 142 -5.89 -7.21 -6.76
N LEU A 143 -5.52 -7.06 -5.50
CA LEU A 143 -5.31 -5.74 -4.90
C LEU A 143 -4.23 -4.96 -5.64
N GLY A 144 -3.08 -5.58 -5.86
CA GLY A 144 -1.98 -4.95 -6.59
C GLY A 144 -2.37 -4.56 -8.00
N GLY A 145 -3.03 -5.48 -8.71
CA GLY A 145 -3.49 -5.26 -10.07
C GLY A 145 -4.53 -4.15 -10.17
N THR A 146 -5.46 -4.09 -9.23
CA THR A 146 -6.50 -3.05 -9.19
C THR A 146 -5.89 -1.66 -9.08
N LEU A 147 -4.95 -1.48 -8.15
CA LEU A 147 -4.32 -0.17 -7.96
C LEU A 147 -3.48 0.24 -9.17
N ALA A 148 -2.70 -0.68 -9.72
CA ALA A 148 -1.89 -0.38 -10.89
C ALA A 148 -2.76 -0.08 -12.11
N ALA A 149 -3.84 -0.85 -12.33
CA ALA A 149 -4.72 -0.65 -13.47
C ALA A 149 -5.40 0.72 -13.44
N LEU A 150 -5.71 1.26 -12.26
CA LEU A 150 -6.28 2.60 -12.12
C LEU A 150 -5.35 3.69 -12.64
N LEU A 151 -4.05 3.42 -12.71
CA LEU A 151 -3.06 4.40 -13.15
C LEU A 151 -2.74 4.29 -14.64
N MET A 152 -3.27 3.30 -15.33
CA MET A 152 -3.11 3.18 -16.78
C MET A 152 -3.73 4.41 -17.45
N GLY A 153 -3.00 4.99 -18.35
CA GLY A 153 -3.42 6.18 -19.04
C GLY A 153 -4.39 5.95 -20.20
#